data_7b5f3cd9ccea7aeede9615d181229aca
#
_entry.id   7b5f3cd9ccea7aeede9615d181229aca
#
_cell.length_a   1.000
_cell.length_b   1.000
_cell.length_c   1.000
_cell.angle_alpha   90.00
_cell.angle_beta   90.00
_cell.angle_gamma   90.00
#
_symmetry.space_group_name_H-M   'P 1'
#
loop_
_entity.id
_entity.type
_entity.pdbx_description
1 polymer ?
#
loop_
_entity_poly.entity_id
_entity_poly.type
_entity_poly.pdbx_seq_one_letter_code
_entity_poly.pdbx_strand_id
1 'polypeptide(L)'
;MTLQDIADQLGYSKNTISLALRNSPQIPQGTKEKIQRAASQLGYRPNAIVSRLMAELRSSQKSKFQAKLALLNANDDPNAFTSHPTIPIYVEGCHRRANQLGYSFDSFWIQDTAMTAKRLIQIFKTRNIKGLVVVGLMGGNQLPSRLNSLWESFPVVVTGVRTRNPTLSFACVDHHMLTLRAVERLIELGYKRPALVLDDSIDLLVERRFSAGFKTGQVRLEDQNRIPPFLKYKQAKADPRIFKSWILDSKPDVVLTLYNSVSTWIQELGWQVPEDIGFAQLERRPESPQFAGMDQHNDIAGEAAVDMVISQIHNNESGIPKFPRATLIGATWTGSKSILSPLTDVPAAKPSA
;
A
#
# COMPACT_ATOMS: atom_id res chain seq x y z
N MET A 1 7.41 20.23 33.59
CA MET A 1 8.69 20.57 32.96
C MET A 1 8.44 21.17 31.57
N THR A 2 9.04 22.32 31.31
CA THR A 2 8.85 23.10 30.07
C THR A 2 10.14 23.12 29.26
N LEU A 3 10.05 23.56 27.99
CA LEU A 3 11.25 23.78 27.17
C LEU A 3 12.21 24.82 27.80
N GLN A 4 11.68 25.75 28.59
CA GLN A 4 12.48 26.75 29.29
C GLN A 4 13.34 26.10 30.38
N ASP A 5 12.77 25.19 31.18
CA ASP A 5 13.50 24.50 32.26
C ASP A 5 14.70 23.72 31.71
N ILE A 6 14.54 23.06 30.53
CA ILE A 6 15.62 22.36 29.86
C ILE A 6 16.67 23.34 29.30
N ALA A 7 16.22 24.48 28.78
CA ALA A 7 17.08 25.52 28.24
C ALA A 7 17.99 26.11 29.34
N ASP A 8 17.39 26.43 30.49
CA ASP A 8 18.11 26.98 31.63
C ASP A 8 19.12 25.98 32.21
N GLN A 9 18.77 24.70 32.26
CA GLN A 9 19.66 23.66 32.79
C GLN A 9 20.86 23.35 31.89
N LEU A 10 20.65 23.41 30.56
CA LEU A 10 21.69 23.06 29.60
C LEU A 10 22.46 24.26 29.04
N GLY A 11 22.05 25.48 29.36
CA GLY A 11 22.68 26.70 28.87
C GLY A 11 22.44 26.99 27.38
N TYR A 12 21.35 26.44 26.81
CA TYR A 12 20.96 26.68 25.42
C TYR A 12 19.71 27.57 25.33
N SER A 13 19.52 28.23 24.17
CA SER A 13 18.28 28.96 23.95
C SER A 13 17.09 27.99 23.81
N LYS A 14 15.89 28.44 24.25
CA LYS A 14 14.65 27.70 24.07
C LYS A 14 14.42 27.26 22.61
N ASN A 15 14.85 28.10 21.66
CA ASN A 15 14.77 27.78 20.24
C ASN A 15 15.71 26.62 19.87
N THR A 16 16.94 26.61 20.39
CA THR A 16 17.92 25.53 20.19
C THR A 16 17.40 24.20 20.75
N ILE A 17 16.84 24.22 21.96
CA ILE A 17 16.20 23.02 22.56
C ILE A 17 15.06 22.52 21.68
N SER A 18 14.16 23.42 21.26
CA SER A 18 13.02 23.08 20.40
C SER A 18 13.46 22.47 19.05
N LEU A 19 14.50 23.01 18.43
CA LEU A 19 15.05 22.50 17.16
C LEU A 19 15.75 21.15 17.36
N ALA A 20 16.50 20.95 18.43
CA ALA A 20 17.17 19.71 18.74
C ALA A 20 16.19 18.56 19.02
N LEU A 21 15.13 18.81 19.78
CA LEU A 21 14.07 17.82 20.08
C LEU A 21 13.27 17.41 18.83
N ARG A 22 13.24 18.27 17.79
CA ARG A 22 12.60 18.00 16.49
C ARG A 22 13.59 17.49 15.43
N ASN A 23 14.78 17.07 15.82
CA ASN A 23 15.83 16.59 14.91
C ASN A 23 16.25 17.56 13.80
N SER A 24 16.07 18.87 14.02
CA SER A 24 16.39 19.88 13.00
C SER A 24 17.84 19.75 12.51
N PRO A 25 18.10 19.78 11.18
CA PRO A 25 19.44 19.70 10.62
C PRO A 25 20.31 20.92 10.97
N GLN A 26 19.71 22.00 11.47
CA GLN A 26 20.43 23.21 11.91
C GLN A 26 21.20 22.99 13.20
N ILE A 27 20.97 21.92 13.94
CA ILE A 27 21.63 21.60 15.19
C ILE A 27 22.62 20.44 14.97
N PRO A 28 23.92 20.59 15.38
CA PRO A 28 24.90 19.51 15.29
C PRO A 28 24.46 18.24 16.01
N GLN A 29 24.81 17.08 15.47
CA GLN A 29 24.35 15.77 15.96
C GLN A 29 24.66 15.54 17.45
N GLY A 30 25.90 15.86 17.90
CA GLY A 30 26.28 15.71 19.30
C GLY A 30 25.46 16.61 20.25
N THR A 31 25.07 17.80 19.79
CA THR A 31 24.19 18.70 20.57
C THR A 31 22.78 18.18 20.65
N LYS A 32 22.25 17.60 19.55
CA LYS A 32 20.92 16.94 19.56
C LYS A 32 20.87 15.82 20.56
N GLU A 33 21.85 14.91 20.55
CA GLU A 33 21.90 13.75 21.45
C GLU A 33 22.01 14.16 22.91
N LYS A 34 22.80 15.20 23.20
CA LYS A 34 22.90 15.76 24.54
C LYS A 34 21.56 16.28 25.04
N ILE A 35 20.87 17.08 24.22
CA ILE A 35 19.58 17.68 24.57
C ILE A 35 18.50 16.61 24.70
N GLN A 36 18.45 15.65 23.81
CA GLN A 36 17.45 14.57 23.82
C GLN A 36 17.62 13.66 25.04
N ARG A 37 18.86 13.32 25.42
CA ARG A 37 19.14 12.57 26.68
C ARG A 37 18.70 13.35 27.92
N ALA A 38 19.05 14.62 27.99
CA ALA A 38 18.64 15.45 29.13
C ALA A 38 17.11 15.60 29.21
N ALA A 39 16.44 15.84 28.09
CA ALA A 39 14.99 15.92 28.04
C ALA A 39 14.30 14.62 28.51
N SER A 40 14.83 13.46 28.11
CA SER A 40 14.35 12.13 28.54
C SER A 40 14.57 11.91 30.05
N GLN A 41 15.75 12.25 30.57
CA GLN A 41 16.07 12.14 31.99
C GLN A 41 15.21 13.04 32.87
N LEU A 42 14.86 14.22 32.36
CA LEU A 42 14.02 15.19 33.02
C LEU A 42 12.51 14.89 32.87
N GLY A 43 12.15 13.80 32.18
CA GLY A 43 10.76 13.41 31.97
C GLY A 43 9.97 14.36 31.06
N TYR A 44 10.63 15.17 30.24
CA TYR A 44 9.96 16.02 29.27
C TYR A 44 9.27 15.19 28.20
N ARG A 45 7.96 15.40 28.07
CA ARG A 45 7.16 14.83 26.96
C ARG A 45 6.62 15.96 26.10
N PRO A 46 6.76 15.90 24.77
CA PRO A 46 6.08 16.85 23.88
C PRO A 46 4.59 16.89 24.20
N ASN A 47 4.04 18.08 24.33
CA ASN A 47 2.61 18.23 24.63
C ASN A 47 1.78 17.82 23.40
N ALA A 48 1.15 16.65 23.47
CA ALA A 48 0.31 16.11 22.40
C ALA A 48 -0.86 17.05 22.07
N ILE A 49 -1.36 17.82 23.07
CA ILE A 49 -2.45 18.80 22.88
C ILE A 49 -1.97 19.97 22.03
N VAL A 50 -0.76 20.49 22.26
CA VAL A 50 -0.18 21.57 21.43
C VAL A 50 0.04 21.08 20.00
N SER A 51 0.52 19.85 19.83
CA SER A 51 0.69 19.24 18.50
C SER A 51 -0.66 19.11 17.77
N ARG A 52 -1.71 18.70 18.47
CA ARG A 52 -3.08 18.62 17.96
C ARG A 52 -3.65 20.00 17.63
N LEU A 53 -3.49 20.99 18.51
CA LEU A 53 -3.95 22.35 18.29
C LEU A 53 -3.28 22.97 17.04
N MET A 54 -1.98 22.74 16.85
CA MET A 54 -1.26 23.17 15.65
C MET A 54 -1.72 22.44 14.38
N ALA A 55 -2.20 21.20 14.50
CA ALA A 55 -2.84 20.48 13.40
C ALA A 55 -4.23 21.08 13.09
N GLU A 56 -5.02 21.40 14.10
CA GLU A 56 -6.35 22.05 13.97
C GLU A 56 -6.23 23.46 13.38
N LEU A 57 -5.24 24.26 13.81
CA LEU A 57 -4.99 25.59 13.23
C LEU A 57 -4.59 25.50 11.74
N ARG A 58 -3.91 24.44 11.34
CA ARG A 58 -3.59 24.18 9.93
C ARG A 58 -4.83 23.76 9.12
N SER A 59 -5.76 23.01 9.71
CA SER A 59 -6.99 22.57 9.07
C SER A 59 -8.04 23.69 8.93
N SER A 60 -8.04 24.67 9.84
CA SER A 60 -8.99 25.78 9.83
C SER A 60 -8.61 26.95 8.91
N GLN A 61 -7.35 27.06 8.51
CA GLN A 61 -6.95 27.98 7.46
C GLN A 61 -7.14 27.31 6.10
N LYS A 62 -7.87 27.93 5.14
CA LYS A 62 -7.87 27.55 3.73
C LYS A 62 -6.42 27.21 3.35
N SER A 63 -6.15 25.95 2.95
CA SER A 63 -4.82 25.38 2.83
C SER A 63 -3.90 26.33 2.04
N LYS A 64 -3.10 27.11 2.76
CA LYS A 64 -1.99 27.81 2.14
C LYS A 64 -0.99 26.74 1.73
N PHE A 65 -0.62 26.74 0.46
CA PHE A 65 0.43 25.88 -0.10
C PHE A 65 1.65 25.86 0.84
N GLN A 66 1.96 24.72 1.43
CA GLN A 66 3.05 24.59 2.40
C GLN A 66 4.36 24.21 1.75
N ALA A 67 4.35 23.16 0.91
CA ALA A 67 5.54 22.68 0.22
C ALA A 67 5.16 21.75 -0.94
N LYS A 68 6.14 21.48 -1.82
CA LYS A 68 6.00 20.49 -2.89
C LYS A 68 6.52 19.12 -2.46
N LEU A 69 5.88 18.09 -2.98
CA LEU A 69 6.32 16.70 -2.96
C LEU A 69 6.63 16.25 -4.39
N ALA A 70 7.47 15.24 -4.55
CA ALA A 70 7.62 14.57 -5.85
C ALA A 70 6.84 13.26 -5.85
N LEU A 71 6.04 13.04 -6.89
CA LEU A 71 5.40 11.78 -7.19
C LEU A 71 6.22 11.07 -8.27
N LEU A 72 6.83 9.94 -7.92
CA LEU A 72 7.78 9.24 -8.75
C LEU A 72 7.13 8.02 -9.40
N ASN A 73 6.94 8.07 -10.72
CA ASN A 73 6.51 6.92 -11.50
C ASN A 73 7.67 5.92 -11.65
N ALA A 74 7.56 4.78 -10.99
CA ALA A 74 8.55 3.69 -11.05
C ALA A 74 8.18 2.58 -12.05
N ASN A 75 7.08 2.75 -12.80
CA ASN A 75 6.67 1.82 -13.84
C ASN A 75 7.54 1.98 -15.10
N ASP A 76 7.64 0.91 -15.89
CA ASP A 76 8.34 0.95 -17.17
C ASP A 76 7.59 1.82 -18.21
N ASP A 77 6.26 1.92 -18.10
CA ASP A 77 5.45 2.84 -18.90
C ASP A 77 5.48 4.26 -18.30
N PRO A 78 6.00 5.26 -19.03
CA PRO A 78 6.00 6.65 -18.57
C PRO A 78 4.58 7.21 -18.32
N ASN A 79 3.56 6.64 -18.99
CA ASN A 79 2.16 7.05 -18.88
C ASN A 79 1.37 6.25 -17.83
N ALA A 80 2.01 5.40 -17.04
CA ALA A 80 1.35 4.49 -16.11
C ALA A 80 0.41 5.20 -15.10
N PHE A 81 0.66 6.46 -14.81
CA PHE A 81 -0.22 7.26 -13.94
C PHE A 81 -1.61 7.50 -14.51
N THR A 82 -1.81 7.25 -15.81
CA THR A 82 -3.11 7.39 -16.49
C THR A 82 -3.54 6.15 -17.25
N SER A 83 -2.60 5.34 -17.76
CA SER A 83 -2.85 4.19 -18.62
C SER A 83 -3.03 2.86 -17.87
N HIS A 84 -2.40 2.72 -16.70
CA HIS A 84 -2.41 1.47 -15.95
C HIS A 84 -3.74 1.27 -15.20
N PRO A 85 -4.29 0.05 -15.15
CA PRO A 85 -5.60 -0.18 -14.51
C PRO A 85 -5.64 0.06 -12.99
N THR A 86 -4.52 0.01 -12.29
CA THR A 86 -4.45 0.13 -10.81
C THR A 86 -3.71 1.39 -10.35
N ILE A 87 -2.64 1.80 -11.05
CA ILE A 87 -1.75 2.89 -10.61
C ILE A 87 -2.48 4.24 -10.47
N PRO A 88 -3.39 4.65 -11.37
CA PRO A 88 -4.15 5.90 -11.26
C PRO A 88 -4.89 6.04 -9.93
N ILE A 89 -5.38 4.94 -9.36
CA ILE A 89 -6.13 4.95 -8.09
C ILE A 89 -5.21 5.38 -6.92
N TYR A 90 -3.98 4.86 -6.87
CA TYR A 90 -2.97 5.31 -5.90
C TYR A 90 -2.62 6.78 -6.08
N VAL A 91 -2.45 7.21 -7.35
CA VAL A 91 -2.10 8.59 -7.70
C VAL A 91 -3.20 9.56 -7.27
N GLU A 92 -4.46 9.21 -7.49
CA GLU A 92 -5.63 10.00 -7.05
C GLU A 92 -5.63 10.18 -5.53
N GLY A 93 -5.47 9.10 -4.77
CA GLY A 93 -5.38 9.17 -3.32
C GLY A 93 -4.22 10.04 -2.84
N CYS A 94 -3.04 9.91 -3.46
CA CYS A 94 -1.90 10.78 -3.17
C CYS A 94 -2.22 12.26 -3.39
N HIS A 95 -2.81 12.63 -4.54
CA HIS A 95 -3.18 14.01 -4.84
C HIS A 95 -4.25 14.56 -3.90
N ARG A 96 -5.29 13.78 -3.65
CA ARG A 96 -6.38 14.14 -2.73
C ARG A 96 -5.83 14.48 -1.34
N ARG A 97 -4.99 13.59 -0.79
CA ARG A 97 -4.42 13.77 0.55
C ARG A 97 -3.43 14.91 0.64
N ALA A 98 -2.54 15.04 -0.33
CA ALA A 98 -1.60 16.14 -0.40
C ALA A 98 -2.33 17.51 -0.41
N ASN A 99 -3.34 17.65 -1.26
CA ASN A 99 -4.14 18.88 -1.35
C ASN A 99 -4.84 19.21 -0.03
N GLN A 100 -5.42 18.21 0.67
CA GLN A 100 -6.05 18.41 1.99
C GLN A 100 -5.07 18.98 3.02
N LEU A 101 -3.79 18.57 2.93
CA LEU A 101 -2.74 18.98 3.86
C LEU A 101 -1.95 20.21 3.39
N GLY A 102 -2.33 20.82 2.26
CA GLY A 102 -1.68 22.03 1.71
C GLY A 102 -0.39 21.74 0.96
N TYR A 103 -0.19 20.51 0.49
CA TYR A 103 0.94 20.12 -0.36
C TYR A 103 0.49 19.95 -1.81
N SER A 104 1.42 20.04 -2.74
CA SER A 104 1.20 19.70 -4.15
C SER A 104 2.29 18.75 -4.65
N PHE A 105 2.01 18.04 -5.75
CA PHE A 105 2.96 17.14 -6.39
C PHE A 105 3.49 17.71 -7.70
N ASP A 106 4.81 17.52 -7.91
CA ASP A 106 5.43 17.50 -9.24
C ASP A 106 5.71 16.02 -9.59
N SER A 107 5.29 15.57 -10.78
CA SER A 107 5.46 14.16 -11.20
C SER A 107 6.75 13.97 -12.00
N PHE A 108 7.42 12.82 -11.80
CA PHE A 108 8.67 12.44 -12.50
C PHE A 108 8.65 10.95 -12.83
N TRP A 109 9.17 10.60 -14.01
CA TRP A 109 9.37 9.22 -14.41
C TRP A 109 10.81 8.79 -14.12
N ILE A 110 10.98 7.81 -13.23
CA ILE A 110 12.33 7.45 -12.75
C ILE A 110 13.04 6.40 -13.62
N GLN A 111 12.38 5.82 -14.61
CA GLN A 111 13.02 4.93 -15.58
C GLN A 111 13.74 5.70 -16.71
N ASP A 112 13.49 7.01 -16.84
CA ASP A 112 14.26 7.86 -17.76
C ASP A 112 15.74 7.85 -17.38
N THR A 113 16.57 7.25 -18.22
CA THR A 113 18.01 7.13 -18.00
C THR A 113 18.76 8.47 -18.09
N ALA A 114 18.20 9.48 -18.75
CA ALA A 114 18.72 10.85 -18.78
C ALA A 114 18.58 11.57 -17.43
N MET A 115 17.70 11.08 -16.55
CA MET A 115 17.46 11.64 -15.21
C MET A 115 18.37 10.96 -14.19
N THR A 116 19.56 11.52 -14.01
CA THR A 116 20.51 11.05 -12.98
C THR A 116 20.08 11.51 -11.58
N ALA A 117 20.53 10.80 -10.53
CA ALA A 117 20.27 11.19 -9.14
C ALA A 117 20.72 12.64 -8.86
N LYS A 118 21.91 13.03 -9.32
CA LYS A 118 22.44 14.41 -9.16
C LYS A 118 21.51 15.44 -9.77
N ARG A 119 21.00 15.19 -10.99
CA ARG A 119 20.08 16.10 -11.67
C ARG A 119 18.74 16.20 -10.95
N LEU A 120 18.17 15.08 -10.51
CA LEU A 120 16.92 15.06 -9.74
C LEU A 120 17.08 15.81 -8.41
N ILE A 121 18.14 15.56 -7.65
CA ILE A 121 18.43 16.27 -6.40
C ILE A 121 18.50 17.79 -6.63
N GLN A 122 19.15 18.24 -7.69
CA GLN A 122 19.24 19.66 -8.03
C GLN A 122 17.85 20.24 -8.36
N ILE A 123 17.07 19.54 -9.20
CA ILE A 123 15.70 19.95 -9.55
C ILE A 123 14.84 20.04 -8.29
N PHE A 124 14.90 19.02 -7.41
CA PHE A 124 14.08 18.97 -6.21
C PHE A 124 14.41 20.09 -5.23
N LYS A 125 15.71 20.40 -5.05
CA LYS A 125 16.14 21.53 -4.24
C LYS A 125 15.65 22.87 -4.82
N THR A 126 15.81 23.09 -6.14
CA THR A 126 15.37 24.32 -6.83
C THR A 126 13.86 24.50 -6.75
N ARG A 127 13.08 23.42 -6.85
CA ARG A 127 11.60 23.47 -6.79
C ARG A 127 11.06 23.39 -5.37
N ASN A 128 11.91 23.41 -4.33
CA ASN A 128 11.53 23.28 -2.93
C ASN A 128 10.74 21.99 -2.60
N ILE A 129 11.05 20.90 -3.29
CA ILE A 129 10.47 19.58 -3.02
C ILE A 129 11.05 19.06 -1.71
N LYS A 130 10.19 18.62 -0.80
CA LYS A 130 10.55 18.23 0.57
C LYS A 130 10.52 16.73 0.85
N GLY A 131 9.80 15.97 0.04
CA GLY A 131 9.65 14.52 0.21
C GLY A 131 9.19 13.84 -1.07
N LEU A 132 9.35 12.53 -1.13
CA LEU A 132 9.14 11.73 -2.33
C LEU A 132 8.14 10.60 -2.03
N VAL A 133 7.20 10.40 -2.92
CA VAL A 133 6.31 9.22 -2.92
C VAL A 133 6.57 8.43 -4.21
N VAL A 134 6.93 7.15 -4.08
CA VAL A 134 7.19 6.26 -5.21
C VAL A 134 5.97 5.39 -5.46
N VAL A 135 5.49 5.37 -6.71
CA VAL A 135 4.31 4.63 -7.15
C VAL A 135 4.63 3.81 -8.39
N GLY A 136 3.98 2.65 -8.54
CA GLY A 136 3.97 1.94 -9.82
C GLY A 136 5.03 0.85 -10.02
N LEU A 137 5.64 0.37 -8.96
CA LEU A 137 6.52 -0.81 -9.02
C LEU A 137 5.67 -2.07 -9.34
N MET A 138 5.74 -2.57 -10.57
CA MET A 138 5.01 -3.75 -11.05
C MET A 138 5.93 -4.86 -11.60
N GLY A 139 7.11 -4.51 -12.10
CA GLY A 139 8.09 -5.47 -12.63
C GLY A 139 8.99 -6.09 -11.57
N GLY A 140 9.06 -5.49 -10.39
CA GLY A 140 9.90 -5.94 -9.28
C GLY A 140 9.86 -4.95 -8.12
N ASN A 141 10.50 -5.33 -7.02
CA ASN A 141 10.53 -4.52 -5.78
C ASN A 141 11.92 -3.91 -5.51
N GLN A 142 12.67 -3.65 -6.56
CA GLN A 142 13.96 -2.95 -6.48
C GLN A 142 13.86 -1.59 -7.15
N LEU A 143 14.47 -0.58 -6.54
CA LEU A 143 14.61 0.74 -7.14
C LEU A 143 15.91 0.81 -7.95
N PRO A 144 15.98 1.65 -9.00
CA PRO A 144 17.19 1.79 -9.79
C PRO A 144 18.40 2.22 -8.94
N SER A 145 19.47 1.41 -8.92
CA SER A 145 20.69 1.67 -8.12
C SER A 145 21.38 3.00 -8.50
N ARG A 146 21.24 3.45 -9.76
CA ARG A 146 21.73 4.76 -10.21
C ARG A 146 21.10 5.95 -9.47
N LEU A 147 20.01 5.71 -8.72
CA LEU A 147 19.31 6.73 -7.94
C LEU A 147 19.57 6.61 -6.42
N ASN A 148 20.52 5.80 -5.96
CA ASN A 148 20.75 5.58 -4.52
C ASN A 148 20.97 6.86 -3.74
N SER A 149 21.78 7.81 -4.23
CA SER A 149 22.00 9.09 -3.56
C SER A 149 20.74 9.98 -3.48
N LEU A 150 19.73 9.74 -4.32
CA LEU A 150 18.43 10.39 -4.20
C LEU A 150 17.68 9.88 -2.98
N TRP A 151 17.65 8.56 -2.76
CA TRP A 151 16.99 7.92 -1.61
C TRP A 151 17.63 8.30 -0.28
N GLU A 152 18.94 8.58 -0.29
CA GLU A 152 19.69 9.04 0.88
C GLU A 152 19.43 10.52 1.21
N SER A 153 18.96 11.31 0.24
CA SER A 153 18.89 12.78 0.36
C SER A 153 17.52 13.30 0.80
N PHE A 154 16.46 12.51 0.73
CA PHE A 154 15.09 12.94 0.98
C PHE A 154 14.31 11.96 1.86
N PRO A 155 13.25 12.42 2.56
CA PRO A 155 12.19 11.55 3.05
C PRO A 155 11.54 10.82 1.87
N VAL A 156 11.41 9.49 1.96
CA VAL A 156 10.86 8.67 0.86
C VAL A 156 9.90 7.62 1.41
N VAL A 157 8.74 7.50 0.78
CA VAL A 157 7.77 6.44 1.03
C VAL A 157 7.36 5.78 -0.29
N VAL A 158 7.21 4.47 -0.28
CA VAL A 158 6.73 3.70 -1.43
C VAL A 158 5.27 3.32 -1.22
N THR A 159 4.45 3.33 -2.27
CA THR A 159 3.10 2.78 -2.19
C THR A 159 2.92 1.55 -3.10
N GLY A 160 2.09 0.62 -2.64
CA GLY A 160 1.72 -0.60 -3.35
C GLY A 160 2.54 -1.83 -3.00
N VAL A 161 3.87 -1.71 -2.86
CA VAL A 161 4.74 -2.84 -2.54
C VAL A 161 5.88 -2.45 -1.59
N ARG A 162 6.47 -3.44 -0.92
CA ARG A 162 7.71 -3.23 -0.17
C ARG A 162 8.91 -3.27 -1.12
N THR A 163 9.82 -2.31 -1.01
CA THR A 163 11.11 -2.36 -1.70
C THR A 163 12.17 -3.12 -0.90
N ARG A 164 13.12 -3.76 -1.59
CA ARG A 164 14.22 -4.54 -0.99
C ARG A 164 15.56 -3.82 -1.06
N ASN A 165 15.82 -3.12 -2.17
CA ASN A 165 17.05 -2.35 -2.36
C ASN A 165 16.72 -0.97 -2.96
N PRO A 166 16.82 0.10 -2.14
CA PRO A 166 16.87 0.09 -0.68
C PRO A 166 15.54 -0.33 -0.06
N THR A 167 15.57 -0.79 1.21
CA THR A 167 14.33 -1.03 1.95
C THR A 167 13.82 0.28 2.53
N LEU A 168 12.70 0.77 2.00
CA LEU A 168 12.06 2.02 2.39
C LEU A 168 10.79 1.76 3.20
N SER A 169 10.31 2.77 3.90
CA SER A 169 8.96 2.75 4.49
C SER A 169 7.91 2.72 3.38
N PHE A 170 6.78 2.04 3.61
CA PHE A 170 5.79 1.86 2.58
C PHE A 170 4.35 1.82 3.11
N ALA A 171 3.40 2.15 2.24
CA ALA A 171 1.98 1.96 2.45
C ALA A 171 1.42 1.06 1.34
N CYS A 172 0.71 0.01 1.69
CA CYS A 172 0.08 -0.88 0.70
C CYS A 172 -1.16 -1.57 1.28
N VAL A 173 -1.90 -2.23 0.41
CA VAL A 173 -2.95 -3.17 0.83
C VAL A 173 -2.35 -4.30 1.65
N ASP A 174 -3.05 -4.78 2.67
CA ASP A 174 -2.69 -6.02 3.36
C ASP A 174 -3.10 -7.23 2.50
N HIS A 175 -2.27 -7.58 1.54
CA HIS A 175 -2.53 -8.67 0.60
C HIS A 175 -2.73 -10.03 1.27
N HIS A 176 -2.11 -10.25 2.45
CA HIS A 176 -2.31 -11.48 3.22
C HIS A 176 -3.73 -11.53 3.79
N MET A 177 -4.10 -10.50 4.55
CA MET A 177 -5.43 -10.43 5.17
C MET A 177 -6.56 -10.33 4.13
N LEU A 178 -6.32 -9.62 3.04
CA LEU A 178 -7.23 -9.53 1.90
C LEU A 178 -7.59 -10.92 1.38
N THR A 179 -6.57 -11.74 1.08
CA THR A 179 -6.80 -13.08 0.51
C THR A 179 -7.38 -14.03 1.54
N LEU A 180 -6.90 -13.98 2.78
CA LEU A 180 -7.44 -14.75 3.90
C LEU A 180 -8.94 -14.48 4.06
N ARG A 181 -9.34 -13.19 4.14
CA ARG A 181 -10.73 -12.79 4.29
C ARG A 181 -11.61 -13.17 3.08
N ALA A 182 -11.05 -13.09 1.87
CA ALA A 182 -11.75 -13.54 0.67
C ALA A 182 -12.07 -15.04 0.74
N VAL A 183 -11.11 -15.88 1.14
CA VAL A 183 -11.30 -17.32 1.29
C VAL A 183 -12.29 -17.62 2.41
N GLU A 184 -12.15 -16.99 3.59
CA GLU A 184 -13.09 -17.15 4.70
C GLU A 184 -14.52 -16.81 4.25
N ARG A 185 -14.69 -15.71 3.50
CA ARG A 185 -16.01 -15.31 3.00
C ARG A 185 -16.59 -16.30 2.02
N LEU A 186 -15.80 -16.89 1.13
CA LEU A 186 -16.27 -17.92 0.21
C LEU A 186 -16.71 -19.20 0.95
N ILE A 187 -15.96 -19.60 1.98
CA ILE A 187 -16.33 -20.74 2.83
C ILE A 187 -17.67 -20.46 3.57
N GLU A 188 -17.87 -19.26 4.09
CA GLU A 188 -19.14 -18.83 4.71
C GLU A 188 -20.31 -18.87 3.73
N LEU A 189 -20.07 -18.63 2.44
CA LEU A 189 -21.04 -18.73 1.37
C LEU A 189 -21.32 -20.17 0.92
N GLY A 190 -20.64 -21.16 1.50
CA GLY A 190 -20.85 -22.59 1.24
C GLY A 190 -19.89 -23.22 0.25
N TYR A 191 -18.94 -22.48 -0.30
CA TYR A 191 -17.91 -23.04 -1.17
C TYR A 191 -16.94 -23.93 -0.38
N LYS A 192 -16.59 -25.07 -0.97
CA LYS A 192 -15.78 -26.11 -0.31
C LYS A 192 -14.39 -26.28 -0.92
N ARG A 193 -14.21 -25.85 -2.16
CA ARG A 193 -12.97 -26.05 -2.93
C ARG A 193 -12.51 -24.76 -3.63
N PRO A 194 -12.26 -23.66 -2.85
CA PRO A 194 -11.77 -22.44 -3.43
C PRO A 194 -10.39 -22.64 -4.06
N ALA A 195 -10.17 -22.01 -5.23
CA ALA A 195 -8.89 -21.99 -5.91
C ALA A 195 -8.36 -20.56 -6.10
N LEU A 196 -7.05 -20.41 -6.05
CA LEU A 196 -6.36 -19.15 -6.34
C LEU A 196 -5.64 -19.26 -7.68
N VAL A 197 -5.94 -18.32 -8.61
CA VAL A 197 -5.29 -18.22 -9.91
C VAL A 197 -4.54 -16.90 -10.01
N LEU A 198 -3.21 -16.96 -10.01
CA LEU A 198 -2.32 -15.81 -10.14
C LEU A 198 -1.13 -16.09 -11.06
N ASP A 199 -0.38 -15.05 -11.35
CA ASP A 199 0.98 -15.18 -11.89
C ASP A 199 2.00 -15.17 -10.74
N ASP A 200 3.03 -16.02 -10.87
CA ASP A 200 4.10 -16.13 -9.88
C ASP A 200 4.83 -14.80 -9.65
N SER A 201 5.00 -14.00 -10.71
CA SER A 201 5.67 -12.71 -10.63
C SER A 201 4.92 -11.70 -9.76
N ILE A 202 3.59 -11.71 -9.79
CA ILE A 202 2.76 -10.81 -8.95
C ILE A 202 2.77 -11.27 -7.50
N ASP A 203 2.69 -12.56 -7.25
CA ASP A 203 2.75 -13.09 -5.90
C ASP A 203 4.14 -12.84 -5.27
N LEU A 204 5.21 -13.00 -6.05
CA LEU A 204 6.59 -12.65 -5.64
C LEU A 204 6.75 -11.16 -5.35
N LEU A 205 6.14 -10.30 -6.17
CA LEU A 205 6.19 -8.84 -6.00
C LEU A 205 5.69 -8.40 -4.62
N VAL A 206 4.65 -9.06 -4.12
CA VAL A 206 4.08 -8.82 -2.78
C VAL A 206 4.60 -9.83 -1.74
N GLU A 207 5.77 -10.43 -1.97
CA GLU A 207 6.44 -11.34 -1.04
C GLU A 207 5.59 -12.56 -0.66
N ARG A 208 4.89 -13.14 -1.62
CA ARG A 208 4.01 -14.32 -1.46
C ARG A 208 2.81 -14.10 -0.55
N ARG A 209 2.39 -12.87 -0.32
CA ARG A 209 1.31 -12.56 0.61
C ARG A 209 -0.05 -13.04 0.12
N PHE A 210 -0.31 -13.04 -1.19
CA PHE A 210 -1.55 -13.59 -1.73
C PHE A 210 -1.65 -15.10 -1.48
N SER A 211 -0.62 -15.86 -1.89
CA SER A 211 -0.62 -17.32 -1.71
C SER A 211 -0.54 -17.74 -0.24
N ALA A 212 0.14 -16.97 0.62
CA ALA A 212 0.19 -17.21 2.06
C ALA A 212 -1.20 -17.00 2.70
N GLY A 213 -1.88 -15.90 2.42
CA GLY A 213 -3.23 -15.63 2.92
C GLY A 213 -4.24 -16.68 2.43
N PHE A 214 -4.12 -17.10 1.16
CA PHE A 214 -4.95 -18.16 0.59
C PHE A 214 -4.76 -19.50 1.32
N LYS A 215 -3.52 -19.95 1.51
CA LYS A 215 -3.21 -21.18 2.24
C LYS A 215 -3.70 -21.13 3.69
N THR A 216 -3.54 -19.99 4.35
CA THR A 216 -4.03 -19.79 5.73
C THR A 216 -5.56 -19.89 5.78
N GLY A 217 -6.28 -19.30 4.82
CA GLY A 217 -7.73 -19.39 4.75
C GLY A 217 -8.24 -20.82 4.53
N GLN A 218 -7.49 -21.64 3.78
CA GLN A 218 -7.84 -23.05 3.53
C GLN A 218 -7.66 -23.99 4.75
N VAL A 219 -7.01 -23.56 5.82
CA VAL A 219 -6.79 -24.39 7.01
C VAL A 219 -8.13 -24.89 7.59
N ARG A 220 -9.24 -24.15 7.40
CA ARG A 220 -10.60 -24.53 7.84
C ARG A 220 -11.23 -25.62 6.99
N LEU A 221 -10.66 -25.94 5.83
CA LEU A 221 -11.16 -26.96 4.92
C LEU A 221 -10.52 -28.33 5.25
N GLU A 222 -11.23 -29.39 4.92
CA GLU A 222 -10.65 -30.73 4.91
C GLU A 222 -9.49 -30.81 3.92
N ASP A 223 -8.45 -31.58 4.21
CA ASP A 223 -7.22 -31.65 3.41
C ASP A 223 -7.48 -31.98 1.94
N GLN A 224 -8.44 -32.88 1.66
CA GLN A 224 -8.83 -33.27 0.31
C GLN A 224 -9.47 -32.14 -0.51
N ASN A 225 -9.94 -31.08 0.15
CA ASN A 225 -10.57 -29.92 -0.44
C ASN A 225 -9.60 -28.74 -0.65
N ARG A 226 -8.36 -28.84 -0.12
CA ARG A 226 -7.34 -27.81 -0.26
C ARG A 226 -6.66 -27.90 -1.61
N ILE A 227 -6.79 -26.86 -2.43
CA ILE A 227 -6.19 -26.76 -3.75
C ILE A 227 -4.95 -25.88 -3.66
N PRO A 228 -3.78 -26.34 -4.10
CA PRO A 228 -2.59 -25.49 -4.18
C PRO A 228 -2.82 -24.30 -5.14
N PRO A 229 -2.26 -23.10 -4.85
CA PRO A 229 -2.37 -21.96 -5.75
C PRO A 229 -1.87 -22.28 -7.15
N PHE A 230 -2.62 -21.89 -8.17
CA PHE A 230 -2.19 -21.93 -9.56
C PHE A 230 -1.46 -20.62 -9.90
N LEU A 231 -0.13 -20.68 -9.96
CA LEU A 231 0.73 -19.49 -10.15
C LEU A 231 1.29 -19.37 -11.57
N LYS A 232 0.61 -19.98 -12.57
CA LYS A 232 1.06 -20.08 -13.95
C LYS A 232 0.20 -19.26 -14.94
N TYR A 233 -0.40 -18.12 -14.47
CA TYR A 233 -1.30 -17.35 -15.32
C TYR A 233 -0.68 -16.91 -16.65
N LYS A 234 0.54 -16.36 -16.68
CA LYS A 234 1.20 -15.94 -17.92
C LYS A 234 1.45 -17.12 -18.87
N GLN A 235 1.83 -18.29 -18.35
CA GLN A 235 2.01 -19.50 -19.14
C GLN A 235 0.67 -19.96 -19.71
N ALA A 236 -0.39 -19.97 -18.90
CA ALA A 236 -1.73 -20.34 -19.33
C ALA A 236 -2.33 -19.35 -20.34
N LYS A 237 -1.98 -18.07 -20.27
CA LYS A 237 -2.35 -17.06 -21.27
C LYS A 237 -1.70 -17.33 -22.62
N ALA A 238 -0.47 -17.86 -22.64
CA ALA A 238 0.22 -18.26 -23.86
C ALA A 238 -0.23 -19.63 -24.37
N ASP A 239 -0.59 -20.57 -23.47
CA ASP A 239 -1.10 -21.90 -23.79
C ASP A 239 -2.30 -22.25 -22.90
N PRO A 240 -3.54 -22.04 -23.39
CA PRO A 240 -4.77 -22.30 -22.62
C PRO A 240 -4.94 -23.75 -22.11
N ARG A 241 -4.24 -24.72 -22.71
CA ARG A 241 -4.29 -26.14 -22.30
C ARG A 241 -3.78 -26.31 -20.87
N ILE A 242 -2.86 -25.45 -20.43
CA ILE A 242 -2.29 -25.48 -19.06
C ILE A 242 -3.38 -25.19 -18.03
N PHE A 243 -4.21 -24.17 -18.25
CA PHE A 243 -5.33 -23.85 -17.37
C PHE A 243 -6.41 -24.91 -17.45
N LYS A 244 -6.77 -25.35 -18.66
CA LYS A 244 -7.79 -26.38 -18.89
C LYS A 244 -7.46 -27.70 -18.16
N SER A 245 -6.22 -28.20 -18.28
CA SER A 245 -5.81 -29.41 -17.57
C SER A 245 -5.91 -29.22 -16.06
N TRP A 246 -5.35 -28.12 -15.54
CA TRP A 246 -5.37 -27.86 -14.11
C TRP A 246 -6.77 -27.74 -13.52
N ILE A 247 -7.71 -27.02 -14.16
CA ILE A 247 -9.05 -26.79 -13.60
C ILE A 247 -9.89 -28.08 -13.63
N LEU A 248 -9.72 -28.93 -14.66
CA LEU A 248 -10.38 -30.22 -14.75
C LEU A 248 -9.86 -31.22 -13.72
N ASP A 249 -8.58 -31.18 -13.40
CA ASP A 249 -7.94 -32.06 -12.41
C ASP A 249 -8.26 -31.63 -10.98
N SER A 250 -8.14 -30.32 -10.69
CA SER A 250 -8.32 -29.76 -9.34
C SER A 250 -9.80 -29.59 -8.95
N LYS A 251 -10.70 -29.45 -9.92
CA LYS A 251 -12.17 -29.33 -9.74
C LYS A 251 -12.56 -28.30 -8.66
N PRO A 252 -12.16 -27.03 -8.79
CA PRO A 252 -12.58 -25.99 -7.87
C PRO A 252 -14.08 -25.70 -8.03
N ASP A 253 -14.72 -25.25 -6.95
CA ASP A 253 -16.09 -24.75 -6.99
C ASP A 253 -16.16 -23.22 -7.04
N VAL A 254 -15.04 -22.53 -6.78
CA VAL A 254 -14.90 -21.07 -6.95
C VAL A 254 -13.44 -20.70 -7.25
N VAL A 255 -13.26 -19.69 -8.10
CA VAL A 255 -11.92 -19.14 -8.45
C VAL A 255 -11.77 -17.72 -7.91
N LEU A 256 -10.67 -17.49 -7.20
CA LEU A 256 -10.15 -16.19 -6.80
C LEU A 256 -9.00 -15.77 -7.74
N THR A 257 -9.03 -14.55 -8.27
CA THR A 257 -7.99 -14.08 -9.21
C THR A 257 -7.90 -12.55 -9.25
N LEU A 258 -6.81 -12.03 -9.85
CA LEU A 258 -6.68 -10.61 -10.25
C LEU A 258 -7.09 -10.38 -11.72
N TYR A 259 -7.40 -11.44 -12.49
CA TYR A 259 -7.49 -11.36 -13.96
C TYR A 259 -8.89 -11.69 -14.46
N ASN A 260 -9.54 -10.71 -15.13
CA ASN A 260 -10.85 -10.90 -15.75
C ASN A 260 -10.86 -12.00 -16.83
N SER A 261 -9.74 -12.15 -17.56
CA SER A 261 -9.62 -13.18 -18.61
C SER A 261 -9.81 -14.62 -18.09
N VAL A 262 -9.63 -14.86 -16.80
CA VAL A 262 -9.88 -16.18 -16.20
C VAL A 262 -11.38 -16.54 -16.27
N SER A 263 -12.29 -15.56 -16.15
CA SER A 263 -13.72 -15.81 -16.34
C SER A 263 -14.05 -16.18 -17.80
N THR A 264 -13.36 -15.56 -18.76
CA THR A 264 -13.49 -15.94 -20.18
C THR A 264 -13.00 -17.36 -20.43
N TRP A 265 -11.85 -17.74 -19.85
CA TRP A 265 -11.35 -19.13 -19.96
C TRP A 265 -12.32 -20.18 -19.37
N ILE A 266 -13.00 -19.82 -18.27
CA ILE A 266 -14.04 -20.69 -17.67
C ILE A 266 -15.22 -20.84 -18.64
N GLN A 267 -15.68 -19.76 -19.26
CA GLN A 267 -16.79 -19.78 -20.22
C GLN A 267 -16.43 -20.56 -21.49
N GLU A 268 -15.17 -20.48 -21.98
CA GLU A 268 -14.66 -21.26 -23.11
C GLU A 268 -14.66 -22.79 -22.84
N LEU A 269 -14.68 -23.21 -21.57
CA LEU A 269 -14.88 -24.61 -21.18
C LEU A 269 -16.35 -25.04 -21.20
N GLY A 270 -17.26 -24.12 -21.49
CA GLY A 270 -18.72 -24.35 -21.44
C GLY A 270 -19.33 -24.22 -20.03
N TRP A 271 -18.57 -23.75 -19.05
CA TRP A 271 -19.04 -23.58 -17.68
C TRP A 271 -19.69 -22.21 -17.46
N GLN A 272 -20.77 -22.19 -16.70
CA GLN A 272 -21.51 -20.97 -16.35
C GLN A 272 -21.07 -20.44 -14.98
N VAL A 273 -21.02 -19.11 -14.87
CA VAL A 273 -20.74 -18.41 -13.61
C VAL A 273 -22.02 -17.71 -13.17
N PRO A 274 -22.54 -17.99 -11.98
CA PRO A 274 -21.97 -18.78 -10.88
C PRO A 274 -22.42 -20.26 -10.82
N GLU A 275 -23.24 -20.75 -11.77
CA GLU A 275 -24.01 -22.01 -11.67
C GLU A 275 -23.08 -23.23 -11.58
N ASP A 276 -22.04 -23.31 -12.41
CA ASP A 276 -21.07 -24.41 -12.42
C ASP A 276 -19.86 -24.11 -11.55
N ILE A 277 -19.45 -22.83 -11.48
CA ILE A 277 -18.28 -22.36 -10.72
C ILE A 277 -18.41 -20.89 -10.33
N GLY A 278 -18.15 -20.57 -9.07
CA GLY A 278 -18.10 -19.19 -8.60
C GLY A 278 -16.86 -18.46 -9.13
N PHE A 279 -16.96 -17.13 -9.25
CA PHE A 279 -15.86 -16.27 -9.66
C PHE A 279 -15.74 -15.04 -8.77
N ALA A 280 -14.57 -14.77 -8.20
CA ALA A 280 -14.34 -13.61 -7.37
C ALA A 280 -12.97 -12.97 -7.65
N GLN A 281 -12.91 -11.65 -7.53
CA GLN A 281 -11.71 -10.86 -7.76
C GLN A 281 -11.01 -10.51 -6.45
N LEU A 282 -9.67 -10.58 -6.46
CA LEU A 282 -8.82 -10.05 -5.38
C LEU A 282 -8.62 -8.52 -5.50
N GLU A 283 -8.93 -7.94 -6.64
CA GLU A 283 -8.99 -6.49 -6.88
C GLU A 283 -10.25 -6.20 -7.69
N ARG A 284 -11.36 -5.97 -6.98
CA ARG A 284 -12.61 -5.61 -7.63
C ARG A 284 -12.51 -4.20 -8.19
N ARG A 285 -12.92 -4.03 -9.43
CA ARG A 285 -12.88 -2.76 -10.14
C ARG A 285 -14.27 -2.28 -10.51
N PRO A 286 -14.51 -0.95 -10.49
CA PRO A 286 -15.79 -0.37 -10.90
C PRO A 286 -16.22 -0.76 -12.32
N GLU A 287 -15.26 -0.97 -13.23
CA GLU A 287 -15.51 -1.35 -14.63
C GLU A 287 -16.02 -2.79 -14.78
N SER A 288 -15.93 -3.58 -13.73
CA SER A 288 -16.36 -4.99 -13.71
C SER A 288 -17.32 -5.28 -12.55
N PRO A 289 -18.46 -4.54 -12.47
CA PRO A 289 -19.39 -4.62 -11.32
C PRO A 289 -20.09 -5.98 -11.21
N GLN A 290 -20.09 -6.78 -12.30
CA GLN A 290 -20.67 -8.12 -12.35
C GLN A 290 -19.90 -9.13 -11.50
N PHE A 291 -18.66 -8.85 -11.13
CA PHE A 291 -17.83 -9.75 -10.32
C PHE A 291 -17.86 -9.37 -8.84
N ALA A 292 -18.03 -10.38 -7.99
CA ALA A 292 -17.80 -10.28 -6.56
C ALA A 292 -16.31 -10.18 -6.27
N GLY A 293 -15.92 -9.70 -5.10
CA GLY A 293 -14.52 -9.68 -4.70
C GLY A 293 -14.17 -8.64 -3.66
N MET A 294 -12.85 -8.40 -3.55
CA MET A 294 -12.26 -7.48 -2.59
C MET A 294 -12.03 -6.12 -3.22
N ASP A 295 -12.52 -5.07 -2.58
CA ASP A 295 -12.06 -3.70 -2.83
C ASP A 295 -10.79 -3.48 -2.02
N GLN A 296 -9.71 -3.16 -2.71
CA GLN A 296 -8.38 -3.01 -2.12
C GLN A 296 -8.17 -1.63 -1.48
N HIS A 297 -9.00 -0.64 -1.78
CA HIS A 297 -8.83 0.74 -1.32
C HIS A 297 -7.43 1.29 -1.62
N ASN A 298 -6.99 1.12 -2.86
CA ASN A 298 -5.67 1.56 -3.33
C ASN A 298 -5.49 3.08 -3.22
N ASP A 299 -6.56 3.86 -3.29
CA ASP A 299 -6.58 5.29 -3.04
C ASP A 299 -6.22 5.62 -1.58
N ILE A 300 -6.75 4.87 -0.62
CA ILE A 300 -6.40 5.03 0.80
C ILE A 300 -4.94 4.66 1.06
N ALA A 301 -4.39 3.67 0.34
CA ALA A 301 -2.97 3.36 0.43
C ALA A 301 -2.10 4.52 -0.13
N GLY A 302 -2.56 5.21 -1.17
CA GLY A 302 -1.95 6.45 -1.66
C GLY A 302 -1.99 7.57 -0.61
N GLU A 303 -3.13 7.78 0.05
CA GLU A 303 -3.27 8.74 1.15
C GLU A 303 -2.31 8.44 2.31
N ALA A 304 -2.24 7.18 2.73
CA ALA A 304 -1.37 6.75 3.81
C ALA A 304 0.12 6.99 3.49
N ALA A 305 0.53 6.80 2.25
CA ALA A 305 1.91 7.11 1.82
C ALA A 305 2.22 8.62 1.96
N VAL A 306 1.25 9.49 1.65
CA VAL A 306 1.38 10.94 1.83
C VAL A 306 1.48 11.30 3.31
N ASP A 307 0.63 10.74 4.16
CA ASP A 307 0.71 10.97 5.62
C ASP A 307 2.08 10.54 6.18
N MET A 308 2.59 9.39 5.74
CA MET A 308 3.89 8.90 6.17
C MET A 308 5.04 9.80 5.73
N VAL A 309 5.07 10.27 4.47
CA VAL A 309 6.15 11.15 4.00
C VAL A 309 6.08 12.54 4.65
N ILE A 310 4.90 13.07 4.88
CA ILE A 310 4.71 14.34 5.60
C ILE A 310 5.15 14.19 7.06
N SER A 311 4.84 13.06 7.70
CA SER A 311 5.35 12.77 9.05
C SER A 311 6.88 12.75 9.10
N GLN A 312 7.53 12.11 8.11
CA GLN A 312 8.99 12.13 7.99
C GLN A 312 9.53 13.55 7.84
N ILE A 313 8.90 14.38 7.00
CA ILE A 313 9.29 15.79 6.82
C ILE A 313 9.19 16.57 8.14
N HIS A 314 8.10 16.43 8.85
CA HIS A 314 7.87 17.13 10.13
C HIS A 314 8.83 16.70 11.24
N ASN A 315 9.28 15.44 11.20
CA ASN A 315 10.24 14.89 12.14
C ASN A 315 11.69 15.11 11.72
N ASN A 316 11.95 15.79 10.57
CA ASN A 316 13.26 15.94 9.94
C ASN A 316 13.96 14.60 9.70
N GLU A 317 13.19 13.55 9.41
CA GLU A 317 13.72 12.27 8.96
C GLU A 317 14.09 12.39 7.48
N SER A 318 15.22 11.85 7.08
CA SER A 318 15.66 11.82 5.68
C SER A 318 16.52 10.58 5.45
N GLY A 319 16.62 10.17 4.19
CA GLY A 319 17.44 9.04 3.81
C GLY A 319 16.77 7.69 4.05
N ILE A 320 17.55 6.63 3.91
CA ILE A 320 17.12 5.25 4.08
C ILE A 320 16.89 4.98 5.57
N PRO A 321 15.67 4.60 5.99
CA PRO A 321 15.38 4.41 7.41
C PRO A 321 16.09 3.16 7.96
N LYS A 322 16.68 3.28 9.15
CA LYS A 322 17.23 2.11 9.87
C LYS A 322 16.14 1.07 10.17
N PHE A 323 14.94 1.53 10.47
CA PHE A 323 13.76 0.70 10.74
C PHE A 323 12.61 1.14 9.82
N PRO A 324 12.48 0.52 8.64
CA PRO A 324 11.37 0.82 7.73
C PRO A 324 10.02 0.56 8.38
N ARG A 325 9.09 1.49 8.22
CA ARG A 325 7.73 1.39 8.74
C ARG A 325 6.77 0.97 7.63
N ALA A 326 5.72 0.24 7.98
CA ALA A 326 4.68 -0.17 7.07
C ALA A 326 3.31 0.29 7.57
N THR A 327 2.50 0.84 6.66
CA THR A 327 1.05 1.03 6.86
C THR A 327 0.32 0.08 5.93
N LEU A 328 -0.48 -0.82 6.51
CA LEU A 328 -1.26 -1.80 5.78
C LEU A 328 -2.73 -1.40 5.78
N ILE A 329 -3.34 -1.37 4.60
CA ILE A 329 -4.74 -1.00 4.39
C ILE A 329 -5.59 -2.25 4.28
N GLY A 330 -6.65 -2.33 5.08
CA GLY A 330 -7.61 -3.41 5.02
C GLY A 330 -8.48 -3.30 3.77
N ALA A 331 -8.82 -4.45 3.19
CA ALA A 331 -9.75 -4.54 2.05
C ALA A 331 -11.15 -4.90 2.52
N THR A 332 -12.17 -4.57 1.72
CA THR A 332 -13.57 -4.89 1.99
C THR A 332 -14.16 -5.81 0.92
N TRP A 333 -15.05 -6.71 1.34
CA TRP A 333 -15.73 -7.62 0.43
C TRP A 333 -16.99 -6.97 -0.16
N THR A 334 -17.18 -7.14 -1.47
CA THR A 334 -18.42 -6.79 -2.17
C THR A 334 -18.96 -8.00 -2.90
N GLY A 335 -20.20 -8.38 -2.59
CA GLY A 335 -20.91 -9.46 -3.29
C GLY A 335 -21.40 -9.03 -4.67
N SER A 336 -21.62 -10.00 -5.54
CA SER A 336 -22.21 -9.81 -6.87
C SER A 336 -22.78 -11.15 -7.39
N LYS A 337 -23.39 -11.12 -8.59
CA LYS A 337 -24.00 -12.30 -9.24
C LYS A 337 -23.01 -13.38 -9.68
N SER A 338 -21.69 -13.12 -9.63
CA SER A 338 -20.66 -14.10 -9.99
C SER A 338 -20.35 -15.14 -8.90
N ILE A 339 -21.05 -15.06 -7.78
CA ILE A 339 -21.00 -16.04 -6.69
C ILE A 339 -22.42 -16.41 -6.26
N LEU A 340 -22.59 -17.63 -5.75
CA LEU A 340 -23.88 -18.06 -5.18
C LEU A 340 -24.23 -17.17 -3.99
N SER A 341 -25.51 -16.76 -3.93
CA SER A 341 -26.05 -16.15 -2.71
C SER A 341 -26.06 -17.20 -1.59
N PRO A 342 -25.86 -16.79 -0.32
CA PRO A 342 -26.11 -17.72 0.78
C PRO A 342 -27.47 -18.33 0.60
N LEU A 343 -27.57 -19.66 0.75
CA LEU A 343 -28.89 -20.32 0.84
C LEU A 343 -29.65 -19.62 1.97
N THR A 344 -30.69 -18.88 1.62
CA THR A 344 -31.63 -18.26 2.56
C THR A 344 -32.53 -19.34 3.16
N ASP A 345 -31.95 -20.24 3.99
CA ASP A 345 -32.69 -21.18 4.81
C ASP A 345 -32.09 -21.22 6.23
N VAL A 346 -32.11 -20.06 6.88
CA VAL A 346 -32.27 -20.05 8.34
C VAL A 346 -33.51 -19.18 8.60
N PRO A 347 -34.65 -19.77 8.97
CA PRO A 347 -35.79 -18.98 9.41
C PRO A 347 -35.35 -18.16 10.61
N ALA A 348 -35.58 -16.83 10.52
CA ALA A 348 -35.31 -15.90 11.61
C ALA A 348 -35.95 -16.50 12.89
N ALA A 349 -35.10 -16.76 13.90
CA ALA A 349 -35.59 -17.12 15.22
C ALA A 349 -36.58 -16.03 15.67
N LYS A 350 -37.84 -16.38 15.87
CA LYS A 350 -38.86 -15.50 16.43
C LYS A 350 -38.34 -15.00 17.79
N PRO A 351 -38.40 -13.72 18.10
CA PRO A 351 -38.10 -13.25 19.44
C PRO A 351 -39.10 -13.93 20.40
N SER A 352 -38.57 -14.62 21.38
CA SER A 352 -39.37 -15.14 22.49
C SER A 352 -40.01 -13.99 23.24
N ALA A 353 -41.34 -14.08 23.39
CA ALA A 353 -42.18 -13.14 24.15
C ALA A 353 -41.80 -13.08 25.62
#